data_adf5096c82c985e302e5f36469547f69
#
_entry.id   adf5096c82c985e302e5f36469547f69
#
_cell.length_a   1.000
_cell.length_b   1.000
_cell.length_c   1.000
_cell.angle_alpha   90.00
_cell.angle_beta   90.00
_cell.angle_gamma   90.00
#
_symmetry.space_group_name_H-M   'P 1'
#
loop_
_entity.id
_entity.type
_entity.pdbx_description
1 polymer ?
#
loop_
_entity_poly.entity_id
_entity_poly.type
_entity_poly.pdbx_seq_one_letter_code
_entity_poly.pdbx_strand_id
1 'polypeptide(L)'
;MLTDIPLAWLQLTREPARLAAAVAGVAFAVLLVFMQFGFSDALYASAVRFHAALKGDLFLISPQTSYLVFTRQFSRRRLYQVRAFEGVESVSPLYATLALWKSPYDKSARNIFLVGFDPNDSVIDLPGVNQNRHLIRLPDMTLFDEASRPEYGPVADELKAAKTVTLDLQRGRIFVKPSKTVSVEVSNRRISIGGLFRMGTSFGVDGTLITSDLNFLRLVPEREKGLIDIGIVKLRQGVDPEVMRNVLATHLSNDVEVLTKHAFMERERTYWARTTPIGFVFTFGATMGMVVGLVIVYQILFADISDHLAEYATLKAMGYTNRYLFSVVFQEATILAVLGYIPGLLISLWLYQMAENATFLPLRMTIGLGSTVLGLTIGMCCVSGAIALRKVRSADPADVF
;
A
#
# COMPACT_ATOMS: atom_id res chain seq x y z
N MET A 1 -3.79 -32.25 32.80
CA MET A 1 -5.11 -32.77 33.14
C MET A 1 -6.11 -31.95 32.37
N LEU A 2 -6.38 -32.39 31.14
CA LEU A 2 -7.25 -31.71 30.16
C LEU A 2 -8.23 -32.74 29.60
N THR A 3 -9.02 -33.30 30.50
CA THR A 3 -10.18 -34.15 30.16
C THR A 3 -11.43 -33.51 30.73
N ASP A 4 -11.47 -32.18 30.66
CA ASP A 4 -12.65 -31.43 31.01
C ASP A 4 -13.55 -31.36 29.80
N ILE A 5 -14.78 -31.80 29.98
CA ILE A 5 -15.89 -31.67 29.02
C ILE A 5 -15.80 -30.27 28.44
N PRO A 6 -15.80 -30.08 27.11
CA PRO A 6 -15.67 -28.75 26.49
C PRO A 6 -16.99 -27.99 26.70
N LEU A 7 -17.23 -27.52 27.92
CA LEU A 7 -18.46 -26.86 28.36
C LEU A 7 -18.76 -25.68 27.45
N ALA A 8 -17.75 -24.88 27.16
CA ALA A 8 -17.84 -23.75 26.24
C ALA A 8 -18.34 -24.12 24.85
N TRP A 9 -17.89 -25.25 24.29
CA TRP A 9 -18.34 -25.72 22.98
C TRP A 9 -19.77 -26.25 23.03
N LEU A 10 -20.13 -26.99 24.08
CA LEU A 10 -21.48 -27.53 24.24
C LEU A 10 -22.53 -26.43 24.44
N GLN A 11 -22.22 -25.40 25.21
CA GLN A 11 -23.09 -24.23 25.40
C GLN A 11 -23.31 -23.50 24.07
N LEU A 12 -22.25 -23.17 23.34
CA LEU A 12 -22.34 -22.47 22.05
C LEU A 12 -23.12 -23.27 20.99
N THR A 13 -23.01 -24.61 20.96
CA THR A 13 -23.68 -25.44 19.95
C THR A 13 -25.13 -25.79 20.27
N ARG A 14 -25.57 -25.58 21.52
CA ARG A 14 -26.93 -25.84 21.95
C ARG A 14 -27.99 -24.99 21.19
N GLU A 15 -27.61 -23.75 20.87
CA GLU A 15 -28.45 -22.79 20.15
C GLU A 15 -27.86 -22.38 18.81
N PRO A 16 -28.05 -23.16 17.73
CA PRO A 16 -27.33 -22.93 16.47
C PRO A 16 -27.70 -21.60 15.80
N ALA A 17 -28.90 -21.09 15.99
CA ALA A 17 -29.29 -19.78 15.45
C ALA A 17 -28.54 -18.62 16.12
N ARG A 18 -28.34 -18.70 17.44
CA ARG A 18 -27.59 -17.71 18.20
C ARG A 18 -26.10 -17.78 17.84
N LEU A 19 -25.55 -19.00 17.74
CA LEU A 19 -24.17 -19.20 17.30
C LEU A 19 -23.95 -18.61 15.90
N ALA A 20 -24.87 -18.86 14.95
CA ALA A 20 -24.77 -18.30 13.61
C ALA A 20 -24.81 -16.75 13.62
N ALA A 21 -25.68 -16.15 14.42
CA ALA A 21 -25.73 -14.69 14.59
C ALA A 21 -24.43 -14.14 15.21
N ALA A 22 -23.87 -14.85 16.19
CA ALA A 22 -22.59 -14.49 16.82
C ALA A 22 -21.44 -14.53 15.82
N VAL A 23 -21.32 -15.64 15.08
CA VAL A 23 -20.31 -15.83 14.04
C VAL A 23 -20.45 -14.78 12.94
N ALA A 24 -21.68 -14.47 12.49
CA ALA A 24 -21.92 -13.42 11.51
C ALA A 24 -21.52 -12.03 12.02
N GLY A 25 -21.82 -11.71 13.27
CA GLY A 25 -21.44 -10.46 13.89
C GLY A 25 -19.93 -10.28 14.01
N VAL A 26 -19.21 -11.31 14.46
CA VAL A 26 -17.73 -11.31 14.51
C VAL A 26 -17.16 -11.25 13.11
N ALA A 27 -17.67 -12.02 12.16
CA ALA A 27 -17.23 -12.00 10.76
C ALA A 27 -17.38 -10.61 10.12
N PHE A 28 -18.48 -9.93 10.41
CA PHE A 28 -18.69 -8.55 9.94
C PHE A 28 -17.68 -7.57 10.53
N ALA A 29 -17.39 -7.66 11.82
CA ALA A 29 -16.37 -6.82 12.45
C ALA A 29 -14.98 -7.11 11.87
N VAL A 30 -14.62 -8.37 11.69
CA VAL A 30 -13.37 -8.81 11.06
C VAL A 30 -13.26 -8.26 9.64
N LEU A 31 -14.34 -8.35 8.86
CA LEU A 31 -14.41 -7.79 7.52
C LEU A 31 -14.13 -6.29 7.50
N LEU A 32 -14.79 -5.51 8.38
CA LEU A 32 -14.57 -4.07 8.47
C LEU A 32 -13.10 -3.74 8.78
N VAL A 33 -12.50 -4.45 9.72
CA VAL A 33 -11.10 -4.23 10.11
C VAL A 33 -10.16 -4.60 8.97
N PHE A 34 -10.39 -5.72 8.27
CA PHE A 34 -9.60 -6.09 7.09
C PHE A 34 -9.70 -5.05 5.98
N MET A 35 -10.90 -4.56 5.68
CA MET A 35 -11.08 -3.55 4.63
C MET A 35 -10.31 -2.27 4.97
N GLN A 36 -10.38 -1.79 6.20
CA GLN A 36 -9.66 -0.58 6.61
C GLN A 36 -8.14 -0.74 6.53
N PHE A 37 -7.60 -1.81 7.10
CA PHE A 37 -6.15 -2.05 7.06
C PHE A 37 -5.67 -2.40 5.65
N GLY A 38 -6.43 -3.17 4.88
CA GLY A 38 -6.05 -3.53 3.52
C GLY A 38 -5.98 -2.32 2.58
N PHE A 39 -6.96 -1.42 2.64
CA PHE A 39 -6.90 -0.18 1.88
C PHE A 39 -5.77 0.74 2.34
N SER A 40 -5.56 0.87 3.65
CA SER A 40 -4.45 1.63 4.22
C SER A 40 -3.09 1.11 3.74
N ASP A 41 -2.87 -0.20 3.84
CA ASP A 41 -1.62 -0.83 3.40
C ASP A 41 -1.42 -0.70 1.88
N ALA A 42 -2.47 -0.91 1.08
CA ALA A 42 -2.42 -0.77 -0.37
C ALA A 42 -2.09 0.68 -0.78
N LEU A 43 -2.66 1.66 -0.08
CA LEU A 43 -2.38 3.07 -0.31
C LEU A 43 -0.90 3.37 -0.04
N TYR A 44 -0.39 3.03 1.14
CA TYR A 44 1.00 3.31 1.49
C TYR A 44 1.99 2.53 0.62
N ALA A 45 1.70 1.28 0.30
CA ALA A 45 2.52 0.48 -0.61
C ALA A 45 2.55 1.08 -2.02
N SER A 46 1.41 1.60 -2.52
CA SER A 46 1.34 2.25 -3.82
C SER A 46 2.11 3.57 -3.83
N ALA A 47 2.00 4.38 -2.77
CA ALA A 47 2.67 5.68 -2.66
C ALA A 47 4.20 5.57 -2.69
N VAL A 48 4.77 4.52 -2.10
CA VAL A 48 6.23 4.32 -2.07
C VAL A 48 6.78 3.47 -3.22
N ARG A 49 5.93 2.98 -4.12
CA ARG A 49 6.34 2.08 -5.21
C ARG A 49 7.41 2.68 -6.11
N PHE A 50 7.26 3.95 -6.49
CA PHE A 50 8.26 4.65 -7.29
C PHE A 50 9.59 4.78 -6.54
N HIS A 51 9.56 5.17 -5.26
CA HIS A 51 10.75 5.27 -4.41
C HIS A 51 11.49 3.92 -4.30
N ALA A 52 10.74 2.83 -4.14
CA ALA A 52 11.29 1.49 -4.08
C ALA A 52 11.99 1.08 -5.39
N ALA A 53 11.49 1.56 -6.54
CA ALA A 53 12.05 1.28 -7.86
C ALA A 53 13.33 2.08 -8.17
N LEU A 54 13.64 3.13 -7.43
CA LEU A 54 14.86 3.92 -7.63
C LEU A 54 16.10 3.13 -7.19
N LYS A 55 17.13 3.12 -8.06
CA LYS A 55 18.42 2.48 -7.81
C LYS A 55 19.41 3.49 -7.21
N GLY A 56 19.31 3.73 -5.94
CA GLY A 56 20.22 4.59 -5.18
C GLY A 56 20.30 4.13 -3.72
N ASP A 57 21.39 4.43 -3.07
CA ASP A 57 21.60 4.19 -1.65
C ASP A 57 21.22 5.41 -0.83
N LEU A 58 21.51 6.63 -1.37
CA LEU A 58 21.10 7.89 -0.79
C LEU A 58 20.36 8.75 -1.81
N PHE A 59 19.51 9.60 -1.29
CA PHE A 59 18.66 10.51 -2.07
C PHE A 59 18.80 11.93 -1.54
N LEU A 60 19.01 12.88 -2.44
CA LEU A 60 19.00 14.31 -2.14
C LEU A 60 17.67 14.88 -2.60
N ILE A 61 16.99 15.58 -1.72
CA ILE A 61 15.76 16.32 -2.03
C ILE A 61 15.81 17.70 -1.38
N SER A 62 14.98 18.63 -1.84
CA SER A 62 14.77 19.88 -1.10
C SER A 62 14.03 19.59 0.21
N PRO A 63 14.43 20.20 1.35
CA PRO A 63 13.69 20.08 2.61
C PRO A 63 12.22 20.51 2.51
N GLN A 64 11.91 21.39 1.54
CA GLN A 64 10.55 21.87 1.27
C GLN A 64 9.71 20.90 0.42
N THR A 65 10.27 19.78 -0.02
CA THR A 65 9.54 18.74 -0.74
C THR A 65 8.57 18.06 0.22
N SER A 66 7.28 18.14 -0.06
CA SER A 66 6.24 17.52 0.77
C SER A 66 6.10 16.03 0.46
N TYR A 67 5.92 15.67 -0.81
CA TYR A 67 5.78 14.30 -1.29
C TYR A 67 6.14 14.22 -2.78
N LEU A 68 6.18 13.02 -3.34
CA LEU A 68 6.73 12.73 -4.67
C LEU A 68 6.19 13.63 -5.80
N VAL A 69 4.91 13.91 -5.80
CA VAL A 69 4.26 14.66 -6.88
C VAL A 69 4.46 16.19 -6.71
N PHE A 70 4.72 16.64 -5.49
CA PHE A 70 5.00 18.04 -5.16
C PHE A 70 6.43 18.20 -4.66
N THR A 71 7.36 17.87 -5.54
CA THR A 71 8.79 18.12 -5.33
C THR A 71 9.11 19.61 -5.41
N ARG A 72 10.06 20.04 -4.59
CA ARG A 72 10.73 21.34 -4.73
C ARG A 72 12.11 21.12 -5.31
N GLN A 73 12.46 22.01 -6.22
CA GLN A 73 13.72 21.95 -6.93
C GLN A 73 14.89 22.43 -6.07
N PHE A 74 16.06 21.88 -6.34
CA PHE A 74 17.31 22.35 -5.78
C PHE A 74 18.42 22.33 -6.84
N SER A 75 19.55 23.01 -6.57
CA SER A 75 20.62 23.15 -7.54
C SER A 75 21.33 21.82 -7.83
N ARG A 76 21.47 21.47 -9.11
CA ARG A 76 22.26 20.32 -9.59
C ARG A 76 23.72 20.36 -9.10
N ARG A 77 24.24 21.55 -8.73
CA ARG A 77 25.58 21.70 -8.17
C ARG A 77 25.80 20.83 -6.93
N ARG A 78 24.73 20.54 -6.15
CA ARG A 78 24.80 19.68 -4.98
C ARG A 78 25.22 18.25 -5.33
N LEU A 79 24.79 17.73 -6.49
CA LEU A 79 25.25 16.42 -6.96
C LEU A 79 26.76 16.41 -7.28
N TYR A 80 27.27 17.50 -7.88
CA TYR A 80 28.70 17.59 -8.14
C TYR A 80 29.55 17.67 -6.85
N GLN A 81 29.02 18.34 -5.82
CA GLN A 81 29.66 18.36 -4.49
C GLN A 81 29.67 16.95 -3.90
N VAL A 82 28.54 16.23 -3.93
CA VAL A 82 28.46 14.85 -3.41
C VAL A 82 29.38 13.89 -4.17
N ARG A 83 29.50 14.06 -5.49
CA ARG A 83 30.40 13.21 -6.32
C ARG A 83 31.88 13.29 -5.92
N ALA A 84 32.28 14.39 -5.29
CA ALA A 84 33.66 14.59 -4.85
C ALA A 84 34.01 13.79 -3.57
N PHE A 85 33.03 13.24 -2.86
CA PHE A 85 33.27 12.48 -1.64
C PHE A 85 33.79 11.08 -1.93
N GLU A 86 34.81 10.66 -1.18
CA GLU A 86 35.26 9.27 -1.22
C GLU A 86 34.17 8.32 -0.76
N GLY A 87 34.00 7.22 -1.50
CA GLY A 87 32.90 6.27 -1.23
C GLY A 87 31.67 6.47 -2.11
N VAL A 88 31.52 7.59 -2.82
CA VAL A 88 30.49 7.79 -3.83
C VAL A 88 30.91 7.13 -5.15
N GLU A 89 30.08 6.25 -5.70
CA GLU A 89 30.30 5.61 -7.01
C GLU A 89 29.81 6.51 -8.14
N SER A 90 28.55 6.92 -8.07
CA SER A 90 27.91 7.77 -9.08
C SER A 90 26.80 8.63 -8.49
N VAL A 91 26.47 9.69 -9.21
CA VAL A 91 25.35 10.58 -8.91
C VAL A 91 24.56 10.84 -10.17
N SER A 92 23.22 10.82 -10.07
CA SER A 92 22.32 11.00 -11.20
C SER A 92 21.20 11.96 -10.85
N PRO A 93 20.92 12.96 -11.70
CA PRO A 93 19.76 13.83 -11.54
C PRO A 93 18.49 13.12 -11.99
N LEU A 94 17.40 13.34 -11.26
CA LEU A 94 16.08 12.92 -11.65
C LEU A 94 15.13 14.10 -11.60
N TYR A 95 14.33 14.21 -12.64
CA TYR A 95 13.28 15.21 -12.83
C TYR A 95 11.92 14.55 -12.68
N ALA A 96 11.03 15.21 -11.98
CA ALA A 96 9.68 14.69 -11.75
C ALA A 96 8.67 15.85 -11.65
N THR A 97 7.54 15.72 -12.32
CA THR A 97 6.45 16.70 -12.24
C THR A 97 5.13 16.10 -12.73
N LEU A 98 4.03 16.79 -12.46
CA LEU A 98 2.77 16.54 -13.17
C LEU A 98 2.77 17.32 -14.48
N ALA A 99 2.41 16.65 -15.57
CA ALA A 99 2.22 17.21 -16.88
C ALA A 99 0.76 17.02 -17.33
N LEU A 100 0.27 17.90 -18.20
CA LEU A 100 -1.07 17.79 -18.72
C LEU A 100 -1.08 16.87 -19.95
N TRP A 101 -1.63 15.69 -19.80
CA TRP A 101 -1.90 14.74 -20.87
C TRP A 101 -3.20 15.10 -21.58
N LYS A 102 -3.20 15.17 -22.90
CA LYS A 102 -4.41 15.21 -23.72
C LYS A 102 -4.58 13.89 -24.45
N SER A 103 -5.65 13.20 -24.15
CA SER A 103 -5.98 11.93 -24.77
C SER A 103 -6.20 12.08 -26.28
N PRO A 104 -5.53 11.25 -27.12
CA PRO A 104 -5.74 11.30 -28.57
C PRO A 104 -7.11 10.73 -28.99
N TYR A 105 -7.81 10.05 -28.08
CA TYR A 105 -9.06 9.33 -28.36
C TYR A 105 -10.31 10.18 -28.10
N ASP A 106 -10.41 10.76 -26.90
CA ASP A 106 -11.59 11.52 -26.44
C ASP A 106 -11.30 13.00 -26.18
N LYS A 107 -10.05 13.44 -26.43
CA LYS A 107 -9.57 14.82 -26.19
C LYS A 107 -9.66 15.28 -24.72
N SER A 108 -9.95 14.37 -23.79
CA SER A 108 -9.94 14.69 -22.37
C SER A 108 -8.52 15.08 -21.90
N ALA A 109 -8.45 16.02 -20.96
CA ALA A 109 -7.21 16.48 -20.37
C ALA A 109 -7.10 15.91 -18.94
N ARG A 110 -5.96 15.29 -18.61
CA ARG A 110 -5.69 14.68 -17.30
C ARG A 110 -4.25 14.94 -16.88
N ASN A 111 -4.00 14.96 -15.59
CA ASN A 111 -2.64 15.00 -15.10
C ASN A 111 -1.98 13.62 -15.25
N ILE A 112 -0.74 13.62 -15.72
CA ILE A 112 0.10 12.43 -15.81
C ILE A 112 1.44 12.71 -15.14
N PHE A 113 1.98 11.75 -14.43
CA PHE A 113 3.28 11.91 -13.78
C PHE A 113 4.39 11.73 -14.80
N LEU A 114 5.17 12.78 -15.01
CA LEU A 114 6.28 12.79 -15.96
C LEU A 114 7.60 12.72 -15.23
N VAL A 115 8.41 11.72 -15.58
CA VAL A 115 9.73 11.47 -15.03
C VAL A 115 10.78 11.57 -16.11
N GLY A 116 11.87 12.29 -15.84
CA GLY A 116 13.00 12.44 -16.74
C GLY A 116 14.34 12.09 -16.07
N PHE A 117 15.19 11.35 -16.76
CA PHE A 117 16.54 11.03 -16.29
C PHE A 117 17.49 10.81 -17.47
N ASP A 118 18.82 10.83 -17.21
CA ASP A 118 19.80 10.54 -18.26
C ASP A 118 19.69 9.06 -18.69
N PRO A 119 19.37 8.76 -19.96
CA PRO A 119 19.26 7.39 -20.47
C PRO A 119 20.55 6.55 -20.34
N ASN A 120 21.68 7.16 -20.06
CA ASN A 120 22.93 6.42 -19.81
C ASN A 120 22.97 5.84 -18.40
N ASP A 121 22.24 6.45 -17.46
CA ASP A 121 22.16 6.02 -16.09
C ASP A 121 21.09 4.96 -15.89
N SER A 122 21.38 3.94 -15.07
CA SER A 122 20.40 2.91 -14.70
C SER A 122 19.81 3.23 -13.34
N VAL A 123 18.98 4.28 -13.27
CA VAL A 123 18.45 4.83 -12.01
C VAL A 123 17.09 4.27 -11.60
N ILE A 124 16.37 3.61 -12.52
CA ILE A 124 15.03 3.07 -12.27
C ILE A 124 15.01 1.58 -12.57
N ASP A 125 14.50 0.79 -11.64
CA ASP A 125 14.31 -0.66 -11.74
C ASP A 125 12.84 -1.01 -11.87
N LEU A 126 12.30 -0.79 -13.05
CA LEU A 126 10.93 -1.15 -13.41
C LEU A 126 10.94 -2.06 -14.64
N PRO A 127 10.05 -3.07 -14.68
CA PRO A 127 9.89 -3.92 -15.85
C PRO A 127 9.62 -3.09 -17.11
N GLY A 128 10.38 -3.32 -18.17
CA GLY A 128 10.26 -2.60 -19.43
C GLY A 128 11.12 -1.34 -19.56
N VAL A 129 11.54 -0.67 -18.48
CA VAL A 129 12.35 0.55 -18.56
C VAL A 129 13.74 0.26 -19.14
N ASN A 130 14.46 -0.71 -18.60
CA ASN A 130 15.80 -1.03 -19.07
C ASN A 130 15.83 -1.53 -20.52
N GLN A 131 14.81 -2.27 -20.94
CA GLN A 131 14.67 -2.80 -22.30
C GLN A 131 14.40 -1.70 -23.33
N ASN A 132 13.60 -0.69 -22.96
CA ASN A 132 13.15 0.37 -23.85
C ASN A 132 13.93 1.68 -23.65
N ARG A 133 14.94 1.72 -22.76
CA ARG A 133 15.72 2.92 -22.43
C ARG A 133 16.38 3.59 -23.64
N HIS A 134 16.77 2.82 -24.63
CA HIS A 134 17.34 3.37 -25.87
C HIS A 134 16.36 4.25 -26.65
N LEU A 135 15.05 4.01 -26.54
CA LEU A 135 14.01 4.78 -27.24
C LEU A 135 13.90 6.22 -26.72
N ILE A 136 14.03 6.44 -25.40
CA ILE A 136 13.92 7.78 -24.83
C ILE A 136 15.11 8.70 -25.16
N ARG A 137 16.17 8.18 -25.79
CA ARG A 137 17.25 9.00 -26.35
C ARG A 137 16.78 9.80 -27.57
N LEU A 138 15.75 9.30 -28.25
CA LEU A 138 15.21 9.98 -29.41
C LEU A 138 14.42 11.23 -28.98
N PRO A 139 14.46 12.31 -29.77
CA PRO A 139 13.69 13.51 -29.50
C PRO A 139 12.18 13.20 -29.38
N ASP A 140 11.55 13.83 -28.38
CA ASP A 140 10.11 13.76 -28.14
C ASP A 140 9.55 12.33 -27.97
N MET A 141 10.42 11.39 -27.54
CA MET A 141 10.05 9.99 -27.28
C MET A 141 9.88 9.72 -25.81
N THR A 142 8.84 8.96 -25.46
CA THR A 142 8.51 8.59 -24.09
C THR A 142 8.15 7.11 -23.97
N LEU A 143 8.25 6.58 -22.75
CA LEU A 143 7.67 5.29 -22.36
C LEU A 143 6.39 5.56 -21.58
N PHE A 144 5.40 4.70 -21.75
CA PHE A 144 4.11 4.78 -21.08
C PHE A 144 3.94 3.60 -20.11
N ASP A 145 3.39 3.86 -18.94
CA ASP A 145 3.08 2.81 -17.96
C ASP A 145 1.85 2.02 -18.42
N GLU A 146 2.05 0.75 -18.77
CA GLU A 146 0.96 -0.14 -19.22
C GLU A 146 -0.12 -0.40 -18.18
N ALA A 147 0.19 -0.15 -16.90
CA ALA A 147 -0.73 -0.29 -15.79
C ALA A 147 -1.34 1.06 -15.34
N SER A 148 -1.23 2.10 -16.17
CA SER A 148 -1.99 3.35 -16.02
C SER A 148 -3.49 3.08 -16.08
N ARG A 149 -4.29 3.97 -15.50
CA ARG A 149 -5.76 3.84 -15.55
C ARG A 149 -6.28 3.85 -17.00
N PRO A 150 -7.38 3.12 -17.27
CA PRO A 150 -7.98 3.03 -18.60
C PRO A 150 -8.38 4.38 -19.22
N GLU A 151 -8.60 5.39 -18.38
CA GLU A 151 -8.99 6.74 -18.80
C GLU A 151 -7.92 7.48 -19.63
N TYR A 152 -6.68 6.97 -19.67
CA TYR A 152 -5.65 7.49 -20.59
C TYR A 152 -5.80 6.95 -22.02
N GLY A 153 -6.73 6.02 -22.25
CA GLY A 153 -7.01 5.37 -23.51
C GLY A 153 -6.23 4.06 -23.72
N PRO A 154 -6.50 3.32 -24.81
CA PRO A 154 -5.93 1.99 -25.07
C PRO A 154 -4.50 2.03 -25.62
N VAL A 155 -3.66 2.96 -25.15
CA VAL A 155 -2.28 3.18 -25.60
C VAL A 155 -1.44 1.92 -25.51
N ALA A 156 -1.56 1.19 -24.39
CA ALA A 156 -0.80 -0.04 -24.16
C ALA A 156 -1.21 -1.14 -25.16
N ASP A 157 -2.50 -1.29 -25.41
CA ASP A 157 -3.03 -2.32 -26.33
C ASP A 157 -2.65 -2.03 -27.77
N GLU A 158 -2.71 -0.75 -28.19
CA GLU A 158 -2.25 -0.35 -29.52
C GLU A 158 -0.75 -0.62 -29.75
N LEU A 159 0.08 -0.35 -28.73
CA LEU A 159 1.51 -0.63 -28.83
C LEU A 159 1.82 -2.13 -28.82
N LYS A 160 1.07 -2.93 -28.05
CA LYS A 160 1.20 -4.40 -28.05
C LYS A 160 0.75 -5.00 -29.38
N ALA A 161 -0.36 -4.54 -29.92
CA ALA A 161 -0.86 -4.99 -31.22
C ALA A 161 0.11 -4.64 -32.39
N ALA A 162 0.83 -3.52 -32.27
CA ALA A 162 1.81 -3.10 -33.28
C ALA A 162 3.14 -3.87 -33.26
N LYS A 163 3.44 -4.57 -32.14
CA LYS A 163 4.64 -5.43 -32.01
C LYS A 163 4.47 -6.82 -32.65
N THR A 164 3.36 -7.09 -33.32
CA THR A 164 3.18 -8.37 -34.02
C THR A 164 4.17 -8.49 -35.16
N VAL A 165 5.17 -9.37 -34.98
CA VAL A 165 6.17 -9.72 -35.99
C VAL A 165 5.45 -10.44 -37.12
N THR A 166 5.33 -9.83 -38.28
CA THR A 166 4.89 -10.52 -39.48
C THR A 166 6.08 -11.29 -40.09
N LEU A 167 6.10 -12.59 -39.85
CA LEU A 167 7.00 -13.51 -40.56
C LEU A 167 6.50 -13.64 -41.99
N ASP A 168 7.17 -13.02 -42.95
CA ASP A 168 6.95 -13.32 -44.35
C ASP A 168 7.71 -14.60 -44.72
N LEU A 169 6.99 -15.72 -44.63
CA LEU A 169 7.51 -17.06 -44.90
C LEU A 169 7.91 -17.28 -46.37
N GLN A 170 7.50 -16.41 -47.32
CA GLN A 170 7.82 -16.56 -48.74
C GLN A 170 9.19 -16.00 -49.14
N ARG A 171 9.82 -15.18 -48.34
CA ARG A 171 11.10 -14.53 -48.66
C ARG A 171 12.23 -14.74 -47.65
N GLY A 172 12.03 -15.49 -46.59
CA GLY A 172 13.06 -15.77 -45.58
C GLY A 172 13.65 -14.53 -44.90
N ARG A 173 12.96 -13.39 -44.93
CA ARG A 173 13.38 -12.13 -44.33
C ARG A 173 12.49 -11.78 -43.17
N ILE A 174 13.11 -11.58 -42.02
CA ILE A 174 12.46 -11.02 -40.85
C ILE A 174 12.38 -9.50 -41.04
N PHE A 175 11.22 -8.99 -41.41
CA PHE A 175 10.96 -7.56 -41.37
C PHE A 175 10.48 -7.22 -39.97
N VAL A 176 11.34 -6.65 -39.16
CA VAL A 176 10.92 -5.92 -38.00
C VAL A 176 10.29 -4.61 -38.49
N LYS A 177 8.94 -4.58 -38.60
CA LYS A 177 8.23 -3.34 -38.88
C LYS A 177 8.60 -2.36 -37.79
N PRO A 178 8.99 -1.10 -38.10
CA PRO A 178 9.28 -0.13 -37.05
C PRO A 178 8.08 -0.05 -36.12
N SER A 179 8.34 -0.16 -34.83
CA SER A 179 7.35 -0.11 -33.76
C SER A 179 6.43 1.08 -34.01
N LYS A 180 5.12 0.83 -34.20
CA LYS A 180 4.14 1.88 -34.36
C LYS A 180 4.16 2.72 -33.08
N THR A 181 4.51 3.98 -33.21
CA THR A 181 4.46 4.93 -32.09
C THR A 181 3.07 5.51 -31.99
N VAL A 182 2.56 5.65 -30.79
CA VAL A 182 1.31 6.37 -30.54
C VAL A 182 1.65 7.84 -30.25
N SER A 183 1.11 8.75 -31.07
CA SER A 183 1.31 10.18 -30.88
C SER A 183 0.27 10.74 -29.93
N VAL A 184 0.73 11.45 -28.91
CA VAL A 184 -0.10 12.07 -27.87
C VAL A 184 0.34 13.52 -27.64
N GLU A 185 -0.48 14.31 -26.97
CA GLU A 185 -0.12 15.68 -26.59
C GLU A 185 0.11 15.75 -25.07
N VAL A 186 1.29 16.24 -24.69
CA VAL A 186 1.65 16.47 -23.28
C VAL A 186 2.18 17.89 -23.15
N SER A 187 1.62 18.67 -22.21
CA SER A 187 1.98 20.08 -22.00
C SER A 187 1.97 20.90 -23.31
N ASN A 188 0.93 20.75 -24.12
CA ASN A 188 0.77 21.39 -25.44
C ASN A 188 1.86 21.02 -26.48
N ARG A 189 2.61 19.95 -26.25
CA ARG A 189 3.60 19.43 -27.19
C ARG A 189 3.24 18.02 -27.64
N ARG A 190 3.33 17.75 -28.93
CA ARG A 190 3.15 16.42 -29.49
C ARG A 190 4.38 15.56 -29.19
N ILE A 191 4.17 14.43 -28.55
CA ILE A 191 5.19 13.42 -28.25
C ILE A 191 4.79 12.07 -28.82
N SER A 192 5.74 11.16 -28.89
CA SER A 192 5.54 9.81 -29.36
C SER A 192 5.83 8.80 -28.24
N ILE A 193 4.92 7.86 -28.03
CA ILE A 193 5.14 6.76 -27.11
C ILE A 193 5.75 5.61 -27.90
N GLY A 194 6.99 5.25 -27.56
CA GLY A 194 7.76 4.23 -28.26
C GLY A 194 7.82 2.89 -27.56
N GLY A 195 7.52 2.84 -26.26
CA GLY A 195 7.62 1.63 -25.48
C GLY A 195 6.76 1.65 -24.23
N LEU A 196 6.62 0.49 -23.61
CA LEU A 196 5.88 0.28 -22.38
C LEU A 196 6.81 -0.10 -21.25
N PHE A 197 6.42 0.28 -20.04
CA PHE A 197 6.97 -0.21 -18.78
C PHE A 197 5.81 -0.50 -17.82
N ARG A 198 6.09 -1.11 -16.68
CA ARG A 198 5.07 -1.43 -15.69
C ARG A 198 5.46 -0.92 -14.32
N MET A 199 4.71 0.07 -13.83
CA MET A 199 4.80 0.58 -12.47
C MET A 199 3.47 0.39 -11.73
N GLY A 200 2.37 0.80 -12.33
CA GLY A 200 1.03 0.79 -11.78
C GLY A 200 0.66 2.10 -11.08
N THR A 201 -0.63 2.26 -10.88
CA THR A 201 -1.21 3.45 -10.26
C THR A 201 -0.86 3.57 -8.78
N SER A 202 -0.86 4.78 -8.28
CA SER A 202 -0.80 5.09 -6.86
C SER A 202 -1.92 6.05 -6.50
N PHE A 203 -2.10 6.32 -5.21
CA PHE A 203 -3.12 7.28 -4.79
C PHE A 203 -2.90 8.69 -5.33
N GLY A 204 -1.65 9.10 -5.53
CA GLY A 204 -1.30 10.42 -6.08
C GLY A 204 -1.06 10.46 -7.58
N VAL A 205 -1.02 9.28 -8.26
CA VAL A 205 -0.62 9.17 -9.66
C VAL A 205 -1.43 8.09 -10.36
N ASP A 206 -2.24 8.49 -11.33
CA ASP A 206 -3.10 7.61 -12.12
C ASP A 206 -2.42 7.02 -13.35
N GLY A 207 -1.34 7.66 -13.81
CA GLY A 207 -0.54 7.23 -14.96
C GLY A 207 0.82 7.91 -14.99
N THR A 208 1.81 7.22 -15.59
CA THR A 208 3.20 7.68 -15.59
C THR A 208 3.81 7.62 -16.98
N LEU A 209 4.60 8.65 -17.30
CA LEU A 209 5.47 8.73 -18.46
C LEU A 209 6.93 8.80 -18.01
N ILE A 210 7.79 8.06 -18.70
CA ILE A 210 9.25 8.13 -18.52
C ILE A 210 9.89 8.62 -19.81
N THR A 211 10.80 9.57 -19.69
CA THR A 211 11.53 10.13 -20.84
C THR A 211 12.98 10.47 -20.46
N SER A 212 13.76 10.98 -21.40
CA SER A 212 15.11 11.51 -21.07
C SER A 212 15.00 12.87 -20.38
N ASP A 213 16.06 13.22 -19.67
CA ASP A 213 16.24 14.56 -19.07
C ASP A 213 16.09 15.68 -20.12
N LEU A 214 16.66 15.51 -21.30
CA LEU A 214 16.55 16.47 -22.40
C LEU A 214 15.13 16.62 -22.93
N ASN A 215 14.41 15.51 -23.10
CA ASN A 215 13.01 15.55 -23.51
C ASN A 215 12.14 16.14 -22.41
N PHE A 216 12.42 15.82 -21.14
CA PHE A 216 11.72 16.41 -20.01
C PHE A 216 11.81 17.93 -20.00
N LEU A 217 13.03 18.49 -20.14
CA LEU A 217 13.25 19.92 -20.19
C LEU A 217 12.59 20.61 -21.43
N ARG A 218 12.35 19.87 -22.50
CA ARG A 218 11.59 20.36 -23.66
C ARG A 218 10.08 20.36 -23.39
N LEU A 219 9.59 19.39 -22.63
CA LEU A 219 8.16 19.26 -22.29
C LEU A 219 7.73 20.23 -21.18
N VAL A 220 8.67 20.64 -20.35
CA VAL A 220 8.45 21.57 -19.23
C VAL A 220 9.37 22.78 -19.41
N PRO A 221 9.08 23.69 -20.35
CA PRO A 221 9.97 24.81 -20.70
C PRO A 221 10.13 25.84 -19.59
N GLU A 222 9.17 25.90 -18.65
CA GLU A 222 9.26 26.79 -17.47
C GLU A 222 10.33 26.32 -16.47
N ARG A 223 10.87 25.11 -16.66
CA ARG A 223 11.84 24.52 -15.77
C ARG A 223 13.21 25.18 -15.96
N GLU A 224 13.76 25.71 -14.89
CA GLU A 224 15.12 26.24 -14.91
C GLU A 224 16.15 25.14 -15.18
N LYS A 225 17.02 25.40 -16.16
CA LYS A 225 18.14 24.51 -16.47
C LYS A 225 19.13 24.55 -15.30
N GLY A 226 19.41 23.42 -14.70
CA GLY A 226 20.33 23.34 -13.56
C GLY A 226 19.67 23.14 -12.21
N LEU A 227 18.32 23.13 -12.17
CA LEU A 227 17.55 22.68 -11.02
C LEU A 227 17.02 21.25 -11.27
N ILE A 228 17.04 20.44 -10.23
CA ILE A 228 16.58 19.04 -10.23
C ILE A 228 15.62 18.80 -9.09
N ASP A 229 14.84 17.72 -9.15
CA ASP A 229 13.88 17.38 -8.11
C ASP A 229 14.45 16.38 -7.10
N ILE A 230 15.15 15.36 -7.60
CA ILE A 230 15.75 14.32 -6.79
C ILE A 230 17.17 14.07 -7.27
N GLY A 231 18.11 14.04 -6.36
CA GLY A 231 19.47 13.58 -6.61
C GLY A 231 19.62 12.14 -6.15
N ILE A 232 20.03 11.25 -7.04
CA ILE A 232 20.24 9.84 -6.74
C ILE A 232 21.74 9.63 -6.56
N VAL A 233 22.13 9.06 -5.44
CA VAL A 233 23.53 8.76 -5.12
C VAL A 233 23.69 7.26 -4.94
N LYS A 234 24.65 6.70 -5.67
CA LYS A 234 25.05 5.32 -5.52
C LYS A 234 26.40 5.27 -4.81
N LEU A 235 26.51 4.45 -3.80
CA LEU A 235 27.72 4.27 -3.01
C LEU A 235 28.55 3.11 -3.54
N ARG A 236 29.85 3.16 -3.29
CA ARG A 236 30.74 2.03 -3.56
C ARG A 236 30.43 0.88 -2.62
N GLN A 237 30.71 -0.32 -3.08
CA GLN A 237 30.49 -1.53 -2.27
C GLN A 237 31.27 -1.46 -0.95
N GLY A 238 30.59 -1.76 0.16
CA GLY A 238 31.15 -1.73 1.51
C GLY A 238 31.01 -0.40 2.26
N VAL A 239 30.50 0.65 1.64
CA VAL A 239 30.20 1.93 2.31
C VAL A 239 28.84 1.86 2.99
N ASP A 240 28.79 2.19 4.29
CA ASP A 240 27.55 2.26 5.04
C ASP A 240 26.74 3.52 4.66
N PRO A 241 25.50 3.37 4.17
CA PRO A 241 24.66 4.51 3.78
C PRO A 241 24.35 5.48 4.93
N GLU A 242 24.17 4.98 6.17
CA GLU A 242 23.86 5.88 7.30
C GLU A 242 25.08 6.73 7.69
N VAL A 243 26.27 6.15 7.68
CA VAL A 243 27.51 6.89 7.93
C VAL A 243 27.72 7.95 6.85
N MET A 244 27.59 7.57 5.57
CA MET A 244 27.77 8.50 4.46
C MET A 244 26.71 9.60 4.47
N ARG A 245 25.45 9.29 4.79
CA ARG A 245 24.39 10.28 4.97
C ARG A 245 24.78 11.35 5.98
N ASN A 246 25.29 10.95 7.15
CA ASN A 246 25.73 11.88 8.20
C ASN A 246 26.87 12.77 7.72
N VAL A 247 27.87 12.19 7.04
CA VAL A 247 28.98 12.94 6.46
C VAL A 247 28.48 13.97 5.46
N LEU A 248 27.61 13.58 4.53
CA LEU A 248 27.06 14.49 3.52
C LEU A 248 26.18 15.59 4.15
N ALA A 249 25.37 15.24 5.13
CA ALA A 249 24.48 16.18 5.81
C ALA A 249 25.25 17.30 6.54
N THR A 250 26.47 17.03 7.04
CA THR A 250 27.32 18.07 7.69
C THR A 250 28.03 18.97 6.70
N HIS A 251 28.24 18.51 5.45
CA HIS A 251 29.03 19.26 4.46
C HIS A 251 28.16 19.97 3.41
N LEU A 252 26.92 19.53 3.22
CA LEU A 252 26.01 20.18 2.29
C LEU A 252 25.25 21.31 2.99
N SER A 253 24.88 22.31 2.20
CA SER A 253 24.07 23.41 2.72
C SER A 253 22.62 22.96 3.00
N ASN A 254 21.90 23.73 3.83
CA ASN A 254 20.55 23.45 4.28
C ASN A 254 19.45 23.52 3.20
N ASP A 255 19.83 23.74 1.93
CA ASP A 255 18.92 23.73 0.78
C ASP A 255 18.65 22.33 0.24
N VAL A 256 19.37 21.32 0.76
CA VAL A 256 19.15 19.90 0.47
C VAL A 256 19.17 19.06 1.73
N GLU A 257 18.34 18.03 1.73
CA GLU A 257 18.27 16.98 2.74
C GLU A 257 18.78 15.67 2.13
N VAL A 258 19.63 14.95 2.85
CA VAL A 258 20.18 13.66 2.43
C VAL A 258 19.46 12.56 3.18
N LEU A 259 18.82 11.67 2.46
CA LEU A 259 18.02 10.58 2.99
C LEU A 259 18.57 9.22 2.51
N THR A 260 18.55 8.22 3.37
CA THR A 260 18.69 6.83 2.94
C THR A 260 17.41 6.37 2.22
N LYS A 261 17.50 5.29 1.46
CA LYS A 261 16.33 4.75 0.73
C LYS A 261 15.14 4.48 1.67
N HIS A 262 15.41 3.93 2.84
CA HIS A 262 14.39 3.68 3.86
C HIS A 262 13.77 4.99 4.36
N ALA A 263 14.58 5.97 4.73
CA ALA A 263 14.10 7.27 5.20
C ALA A 263 13.31 8.02 4.13
N PHE A 264 13.69 7.90 2.85
CA PHE A 264 12.98 8.52 1.74
C PHE A 264 11.57 7.91 1.55
N MET A 265 11.46 6.58 1.62
CA MET A 265 10.17 5.89 1.58
C MET A 265 9.31 6.19 2.81
N GLU A 266 9.92 6.25 4.00
CA GLU A 266 9.20 6.54 5.24
C GLU A 266 8.68 7.98 5.29
N ARG A 267 9.42 8.94 4.71
CA ARG A 267 8.95 10.32 4.54
C ARG A 267 7.65 10.38 3.73
N GLU A 268 7.59 9.67 2.61
CA GLU A 268 6.38 9.58 1.77
C GLU A 268 5.21 8.94 2.53
N ARG A 269 5.45 7.82 3.23
CA ARG A 269 4.45 7.17 4.08
C ARG A 269 3.92 8.10 5.17
N THR A 270 4.83 8.79 5.86
CA THR A 270 4.48 9.70 6.96
C THR A 270 3.64 10.87 6.46
N TYR A 271 3.95 11.39 5.27
CA TYR A 271 3.13 12.43 4.66
C TYR A 271 1.67 11.95 4.49
N TRP A 272 1.46 10.80 3.87
CA TRP A 272 0.12 10.27 3.65
C TRP A 272 -0.60 9.85 4.93
N ALA A 273 0.15 9.34 5.94
CA ALA A 273 -0.42 8.87 7.19
C ALA A 273 -0.77 10.00 8.17
N ARG A 274 0.04 11.07 8.22
CA ARG A 274 -0.07 12.09 9.27
C ARG A 274 -0.44 13.48 8.77
N THR A 275 -0.05 13.84 7.56
CA THR A 275 -0.29 15.18 7.02
C THR A 275 -1.61 15.28 6.26
N THR A 276 -2.14 14.16 5.79
CA THR A 276 -3.42 14.11 5.10
C THR A 276 -4.52 13.54 6.00
N PRO A 277 -5.81 13.86 5.75
CA PRO A 277 -6.93 13.27 6.47
C PRO A 277 -7.05 11.75 6.28
N ILE A 278 -6.38 11.19 5.30
CA ILE A 278 -6.51 9.79 4.87
C ILE A 278 -6.12 8.82 5.99
N GLY A 279 -4.97 9.05 6.64
CA GLY A 279 -4.53 8.23 7.77
C GLY A 279 -5.54 8.24 8.93
N PHE A 280 -6.10 9.41 9.22
CA PHE A 280 -7.17 9.52 10.22
C PHE A 280 -8.41 8.70 9.83
N VAL A 281 -8.88 8.79 8.57
CA VAL A 281 -10.07 8.08 8.10
C VAL A 281 -9.91 6.57 8.26
N PHE A 282 -8.77 6.01 7.88
CA PHE A 282 -8.52 4.57 8.03
C PHE A 282 -8.40 4.14 9.49
N THR A 283 -7.68 4.91 10.31
CA THR A 283 -7.53 4.59 11.74
C THR A 283 -8.88 4.68 12.46
N PHE A 284 -9.66 5.72 12.16
CA PHE A 284 -11.00 5.90 12.72
C PHE A 284 -11.93 4.76 12.29
N GLY A 285 -11.94 4.39 10.99
CA GLY A 285 -12.76 3.29 10.48
C GLY A 285 -12.41 1.95 11.10
N ALA A 286 -11.11 1.64 11.26
CA ALA A 286 -10.68 0.42 11.94
C ALA A 286 -11.11 0.40 13.42
N THR A 287 -10.95 1.54 14.11
CA THR A 287 -11.37 1.68 15.51
C THR A 287 -12.89 1.50 15.65
N MET A 288 -13.68 2.10 14.77
CA MET A 288 -15.13 1.92 14.77
C MET A 288 -15.54 0.47 14.47
N GLY A 289 -14.88 -0.20 13.54
CA GLY A 289 -15.08 -1.63 13.29
C GLY A 289 -14.84 -2.48 14.52
N MET A 290 -13.77 -2.20 15.27
CA MET A 290 -13.47 -2.87 16.53
C MET A 290 -14.53 -2.57 17.62
N VAL A 291 -14.97 -1.33 17.75
CA VAL A 291 -16.02 -0.94 18.74
C VAL A 291 -17.34 -1.65 18.42
N VAL A 292 -17.75 -1.65 17.14
CA VAL A 292 -18.97 -2.35 16.71
C VAL A 292 -18.85 -3.84 17.01
N GLY A 293 -17.73 -4.47 16.67
CA GLY A 293 -17.48 -5.87 16.98
C GLY A 293 -17.50 -6.17 18.48
N LEU A 294 -16.87 -5.32 19.29
CA LEU A 294 -16.89 -5.45 20.76
C LEU A 294 -18.33 -5.39 21.31
N VAL A 295 -19.15 -4.47 20.84
CA VAL A 295 -20.55 -4.33 21.28
C VAL A 295 -21.38 -5.55 20.88
N ILE A 296 -21.23 -6.04 19.63
CA ILE A 296 -21.96 -7.21 19.16
C ILE A 296 -21.59 -8.46 19.98
N VAL A 297 -20.28 -8.70 20.14
CA VAL A 297 -19.81 -9.85 20.92
C VAL A 297 -20.23 -9.74 22.38
N TYR A 298 -20.14 -8.53 22.95
CA TYR A 298 -20.61 -8.28 24.32
C TYR A 298 -22.09 -8.62 24.47
N GLN A 299 -22.97 -8.15 23.58
CA GLN A 299 -24.41 -8.43 23.63
C GLN A 299 -24.71 -9.93 23.58
N ILE A 300 -24.00 -10.67 22.74
CA ILE A 300 -24.18 -12.10 22.56
C ILE A 300 -23.72 -12.86 23.81
N LEU A 301 -22.50 -12.61 24.28
CA LEU A 301 -21.97 -13.25 25.48
C LEU A 301 -22.76 -12.87 26.74
N PHE A 302 -23.25 -11.62 26.81
CA PHE A 302 -24.10 -11.19 27.92
C PHE A 302 -25.46 -11.89 27.94
N ALA A 303 -26.08 -12.11 26.78
CA ALA A 303 -27.32 -12.88 26.67
C ALA A 303 -27.08 -14.35 27.05
N ASP A 304 -26.02 -14.97 26.52
CA ASP A 304 -25.64 -16.34 26.81
C ASP A 304 -25.40 -16.57 28.30
N ILE A 305 -24.57 -15.74 28.93
CA ILE A 305 -24.34 -15.78 30.38
C ILE A 305 -25.63 -15.58 31.16
N SER A 306 -26.55 -14.72 30.71
CA SER A 306 -27.79 -14.44 31.41
C SER A 306 -28.75 -15.64 31.39
N ASP A 307 -28.80 -16.34 30.29
CA ASP A 307 -29.66 -17.53 30.12
C ASP A 307 -29.13 -18.73 30.91
N HIS A 308 -27.81 -18.85 31.09
CA HIS A 308 -27.15 -19.91 31.86
C HIS A 308 -26.80 -19.49 33.30
N LEU A 309 -27.35 -18.37 33.81
CA LEU A 309 -26.99 -17.84 35.14
C LEU A 309 -27.22 -18.85 36.27
N ALA A 310 -28.33 -19.64 36.21
CA ALA A 310 -28.65 -20.69 37.19
C ALA A 310 -27.56 -21.82 37.20
N GLU A 311 -27.04 -22.18 36.02
CA GLU A 311 -25.98 -23.17 35.87
C GLU A 311 -24.67 -22.66 36.49
N TYR A 312 -24.33 -21.40 36.25
CA TYR A 312 -23.15 -20.74 36.85
C TYR A 312 -23.28 -20.60 38.38
N ALA A 313 -24.50 -20.29 38.87
CA ALA A 313 -24.79 -20.24 40.30
C ALA A 313 -24.62 -21.64 40.95
N THR A 314 -25.10 -22.71 40.30
CA THR A 314 -24.93 -24.10 40.76
C THR A 314 -23.45 -24.51 40.81
N LEU A 315 -22.69 -24.19 39.76
CA LEU A 315 -21.24 -24.47 39.77
C LEU A 315 -20.52 -23.73 40.93
N LYS A 316 -20.92 -22.47 41.20
CA LYS A 316 -20.39 -21.69 42.30
C LYS A 316 -20.77 -22.29 43.67
N ALA A 317 -21.99 -22.80 43.82
CA ALA A 317 -22.45 -23.49 45.03
C ALA A 317 -21.69 -24.83 45.27
N MET A 318 -21.30 -25.52 44.20
CA MET A 318 -20.45 -26.72 44.25
C MET A 318 -18.98 -26.39 44.54
N GLY A 319 -18.59 -25.14 44.73
CA GLY A 319 -17.23 -24.74 45.11
C GLY A 319 -16.28 -24.39 43.97
N TYR A 320 -16.78 -24.30 42.73
CA TYR A 320 -15.95 -23.83 41.63
C TYR A 320 -15.58 -22.36 41.79
N THR A 321 -14.30 -22.06 41.55
CA THR A 321 -13.78 -20.70 41.72
C THR A 321 -14.20 -19.76 40.57
N ASN A 322 -14.26 -18.48 40.86
CA ASN A 322 -14.51 -17.48 39.82
C ASN A 322 -13.49 -17.57 38.67
N ARG A 323 -12.27 -18.03 38.91
CA ARG A 323 -11.24 -18.25 37.89
C ARG A 323 -11.64 -19.35 36.88
N TYR A 324 -12.31 -20.38 37.33
CA TYR A 324 -12.85 -21.42 36.42
C TYR A 324 -13.94 -20.84 35.51
N LEU A 325 -14.89 -20.13 36.05
CA LEU A 325 -15.95 -19.48 35.29
C LEU A 325 -15.36 -18.46 34.25
N PHE A 326 -14.35 -17.72 34.65
CA PHE A 326 -13.59 -16.85 33.73
C PHE A 326 -13.00 -17.67 32.60
N SER A 327 -12.40 -18.84 32.88
CA SER A 327 -11.76 -19.66 31.84
C SER A 327 -12.76 -20.20 30.83
N VAL A 328 -13.99 -20.54 31.26
CA VAL A 328 -15.06 -21.01 30.36
C VAL A 328 -15.49 -19.91 29.39
N VAL A 329 -15.81 -18.71 29.90
CA VAL A 329 -16.20 -17.58 29.03
C VAL A 329 -15.07 -17.10 28.12
N PHE A 330 -13.81 -17.17 28.56
CA PHE A 330 -12.64 -16.91 27.70
C PHE A 330 -12.49 -17.94 26.58
N GLN A 331 -12.79 -19.22 26.87
CA GLN A 331 -12.81 -20.27 25.84
C GLN A 331 -13.92 -20.02 24.82
N GLU A 332 -15.14 -19.69 25.29
CA GLU A 332 -16.27 -19.28 24.40
C GLU A 332 -15.89 -18.10 23.50
N ALA A 333 -15.37 -17.03 24.09
CA ALA A 333 -14.92 -15.85 23.38
C ALA A 333 -13.85 -16.16 22.31
N THR A 334 -12.91 -17.06 22.64
CA THR A 334 -11.85 -17.48 21.72
C THR A 334 -12.41 -18.36 20.59
N ILE A 335 -13.33 -19.27 20.90
CA ILE A 335 -14.00 -20.11 19.89
C ILE A 335 -14.80 -19.23 18.92
N LEU A 336 -15.58 -18.27 19.43
CA LEU A 336 -16.33 -17.32 18.62
C LEU A 336 -15.41 -16.45 17.76
N ALA A 337 -14.27 -16.00 18.30
CA ALA A 337 -13.29 -15.24 17.57
C ALA A 337 -12.77 -16.03 16.37
N VAL A 338 -12.37 -17.29 16.57
CA VAL A 338 -11.84 -18.15 15.50
C VAL A 338 -12.93 -18.51 14.47
N LEU A 339 -14.12 -18.89 14.94
CA LEU A 339 -15.25 -19.22 14.04
C LEU A 339 -15.71 -18.04 13.22
N GLY A 340 -15.73 -16.83 13.77
CA GLY A 340 -16.09 -15.62 13.05
C GLY A 340 -14.97 -15.09 12.16
N TYR A 341 -13.70 -15.29 12.55
CA TYR A 341 -12.56 -14.88 11.75
C TYR A 341 -12.49 -15.58 10.39
N ILE A 342 -12.80 -16.89 10.33
CA ILE A 342 -12.70 -17.66 9.09
C ILE A 342 -13.61 -17.10 7.98
N PRO A 343 -14.94 -16.97 8.17
CA PRO A 343 -15.80 -16.39 7.14
C PRO A 343 -15.47 -14.92 6.86
N GLY A 344 -15.10 -14.15 7.89
CA GLY A 344 -14.66 -12.76 7.72
C GLY A 344 -13.43 -12.64 6.82
N LEU A 345 -12.43 -13.51 7.00
CA LEU A 345 -11.25 -13.59 6.15
C LEU A 345 -11.60 -13.98 4.70
N LEU A 346 -12.42 -15.01 4.51
CA LEU A 346 -12.80 -15.49 3.16
C LEU A 346 -13.56 -14.41 2.37
N ILE A 347 -14.51 -13.74 3.00
CA ILE A 347 -15.25 -12.64 2.38
C ILE A 347 -14.30 -11.47 2.08
N SER A 348 -13.35 -11.16 2.98
CA SER A 348 -12.37 -10.10 2.77
C SER A 348 -11.44 -10.39 1.59
N LEU A 349 -11.00 -11.64 1.40
CA LEU A 349 -10.20 -12.04 0.25
C LEU A 349 -10.95 -11.81 -1.07
N TRP A 350 -12.21 -12.18 -1.13
CA TRP A 350 -13.04 -11.95 -2.31
C TRP A 350 -13.23 -10.45 -2.60
N LEU A 351 -13.54 -9.67 -1.55
CA LEU A 351 -13.68 -8.22 -1.68
C LEU A 351 -12.39 -7.51 -2.07
N TYR A 352 -11.23 -7.98 -1.59
CA TYR A 352 -9.93 -7.43 -2.01
C TYR A 352 -9.73 -7.58 -3.51
N GLN A 353 -10.06 -8.75 -4.06
CA GLN A 353 -9.92 -8.98 -5.50
C GLN A 353 -10.87 -8.09 -6.32
N MET A 354 -12.10 -7.90 -5.86
CA MET A 354 -13.03 -6.95 -6.47
C MET A 354 -12.53 -5.50 -6.38
N ALA A 355 -12.05 -5.10 -5.21
CA ALA A 355 -11.56 -3.75 -4.99
C ALA A 355 -10.26 -3.47 -5.76
N GLU A 356 -9.33 -4.44 -5.87
CA GLU A 356 -8.13 -4.32 -6.69
C GLU A 356 -8.48 -4.07 -8.16
N ASN A 357 -9.44 -4.81 -8.71
CA ASN A 357 -9.91 -4.62 -10.08
C ASN A 357 -10.61 -3.27 -10.31
N ALA A 358 -11.31 -2.75 -9.30
CA ALA A 358 -12.03 -1.48 -9.40
C ALA A 358 -11.13 -0.26 -9.16
N THR A 359 -10.15 -0.37 -8.26
CA THR A 359 -9.32 0.78 -7.82
C THR A 359 -7.93 0.79 -8.42
N PHE A 360 -7.47 -0.33 -8.99
CA PHE A 360 -6.11 -0.55 -9.47
C PHE A 360 -5.03 -0.44 -8.36
N LEU A 361 -5.43 -0.42 -7.09
CA LEU A 361 -4.52 -0.44 -5.95
C LEU A 361 -4.12 -1.88 -5.60
N PRO A 362 -2.88 -2.11 -5.15
CA PRO A 362 -2.39 -3.46 -4.84
C PRO A 362 -2.92 -3.96 -3.49
N LEU A 363 -4.19 -4.33 -3.43
CA LEU A 363 -4.76 -4.92 -2.23
C LEU A 363 -4.28 -6.36 -2.07
N ARG A 364 -3.36 -6.59 -1.16
CA ARG A 364 -2.79 -7.92 -0.93
C ARG A 364 -3.00 -8.34 0.52
N MET A 365 -3.56 -9.54 0.68
CA MET A 365 -3.62 -10.18 1.99
C MET A 365 -2.23 -10.70 2.34
N THR A 366 -1.61 -10.15 3.39
CA THR A 366 -0.34 -10.64 3.92
C THR A 366 -0.55 -11.48 5.18
N ILE A 367 0.38 -12.41 5.45
CA ILE A 367 0.32 -13.19 6.68
C ILE A 367 0.36 -12.28 7.91
N GLY A 368 1.15 -11.19 7.85
CA GLY A 368 1.23 -10.19 8.91
C GLY A 368 -0.11 -9.51 9.17
N LEU A 369 -0.81 -9.07 8.12
CA LEU A 369 -2.15 -8.49 8.24
C LEU A 369 -3.14 -9.50 8.82
N GLY A 370 -3.14 -10.72 8.29
CA GLY A 370 -4.00 -11.80 8.80
C GLY A 370 -3.79 -12.06 10.29
N SER A 371 -2.54 -12.23 10.74
CA SER A 371 -2.23 -12.47 12.14
C SER A 371 -2.58 -11.28 13.04
N THR A 372 -2.36 -10.06 12.59
CA THR A 372 -2.74 -8.85 13.33
C THR A 372 -4.24 -8.78 13.55
N VAL A 373 -5.04 -8.98 12.50
CA VAL A 373 -6.50 -8.95 12.61
C VAL A 373 -7.02 -10.11 13.47
N LEU A 374 -6.43 -11.31 13.38
CA LEU A 374 -6.78 -12.41 14.27
C LEU A 374 -6.51 -12.06 15.74
N GLY A 375 -5.34 -11.51 16.03
CA GLY A 375 -4.97 -11.06 17.39
C GLY A 375 -5.94 -10.00 17.92
N LEU A 376 -6.29 -9.02 17.10
CA LEU A 376 -7.27 -7.99 17.44
C LEU A 376 -8.66 -8.58 17.68
N THR A 377 -9.09 -9.54 16.86
CA THR A 377 -10.39 -10.22 17.01
C THR A 377 -10.45 -11.00 18.31
N ILE A 378 -9.42 -11.79 18.64
CA ILE A 378 -9.34 -12.50 19.89
C ILE A 378 -9.35 -11.51 21.08
N GLY A 379 -8.54 -10.45 21.01
CA GLY A 379 -8.50 -9.42 22.04
C GLY A 379 -9.88 -8.76 22.25
N MET A 380 -10.57 -8.41 21.19
CA MET A 380 -11.91 -7.81 21.22
C MET A 380 -12.93 -8.77 21.88
N CYS A 381 -12.94 -10.04 21.47
CA CYS A 381 -13.84 -11.06 22.06
C CYS A 381 -13.51 -11.30 23.53
N CYS A 382 -12.26 -11.36 23.92
CA CYS A 382 -11.84 -11.52 25.32
C CYS A 382 -12.25 -10.32 26.18
N VAL A 383 -12.10 -9.10 25.69
CA VAL A 383 -12.54 -7.88 26.38
C VAL A 383 -14.06 -7.88 26.56
N SER A 384 -14.81 -8.23 25.52
CA SER A 384 -16.27 -8.37 25.57
C SER A 384 -16.71 -9.41 26.61
N GLY A 385 -16.07 -10.58 26.64
CA GLY A 385 -16.30 -11.63 27.63
C GLY A 385 -16.01 -11.17 29.06
N ALA A 386 -14.90 -10.47 29.26
CA ALA A 386 -14.53 -9.93 30.56
C ALA A 386 -15.53 -8.89 31.10
N ILE A 387 -16.10 -8.07 30.20
CA ILE A 387 -17.16 -7.10 30.55
C ILE A 387 -18.47 -7.83 30.90
N ALA A 388 -18.86 -8.82 30.09
CA ALA A 388 -20.06 -9.62 30.31
C ALA A 388 -20.02 -10.37 31.65
N LEU A 389 -18.86 -10.91 32.03
CA LEU A 389 -18.67 -11.62 33.29
C LEU A 389 -18.86 -10.77 34.56
N ARG A 390 -18.82 -9.44 34.46
CA ARG A 390 -19.12 -8.57 35.62
C ARG A 390 -20.52 -8.85 36.18
N LYS A 391 -21.47 -9.25 35.32
CA LYS A 391 -22.84 -9.61 35.74
C LYS A 391 -22.86 -10.91 36.57
N VAL A 392 -22.06 -11.90 36.21
CA VAL A 392 -21.97 -13.16 36.97
C VAL A 392 -21.42 -12.95 38.40
N ARG A 393 -20.50 -11.97 38.53
CA ARG A 393 -19.95 -11.64 39.85
C ARG A 393 -20.98 -11.03 40.79
N SER A 394 -21.94 -10.25 40.27
CA SER A 394 -23.01 -9.59 41.04
C SER A 394 -24.20 -10.51 41.31
N ALA A 395 -24.28 -11.68 40.68
CA ALA A 395 -25.35 -12.64 40.95
C ALA A 395 -25.08 -13.35 42.29
N ASP A 396 -25.95 -13.10 43.25
CA ASP A 396 -25.95 -13.80 44.53
C ASP A 396 -26.63 -15.16 44.32
N PRO A 397 -26.00 -16.31 44.71
CA PRO A 397 -26.65 -17.62 44.66
C PRO A 397 -28.01 -17.64 45.38
N ALA A 398 -28.18 -16.80 46.41
CA ALA A 398 -29.43 -16.70 47.16
C ALA A 398 -30.60 -16.06 46.40
N ASP A 399 -30.34 -15.28 45.34
CA ASP A 399 -31.36 -14.62 44.50
C ASP A 399 -31.88 -15.52 43.35
N VAL A 400 -31.23 -16.66 43.12
CA VAL A 400 -31.52 -17.57 41.99
C VAL A 400 -32.28 -18.81 42.43
N PHE A 401 -32.30 -19.10 43.71
CA PHE A 401 -33.05 -20.18 44.38
C PHE A 401 -34.09 -19.60 45.35
#